data_8b9f8c957961d8fff05871f29e7bbea6
#
_entry.id   8b9f8c957961d8fff05871f29e7bbea6
#
_cell.length_a   1.000
_cell.length_b   1.000
_cell.length_c   1.000
_cell.angle_alpha   90.00
_cell.angle_beta   90.00
_cell.angle_gamma   90.00
#
_symmetry.space_group_name_H-M   'P 1'
#
loop_
_entity.id
_entity.type
_entity.pdbx_description
1 polymer ?
#
loop_
_entity_poly.entity_id
_entity_poly.type
_entity_poly.pdbx_seq_one_letter_code
_entity_poly.pdbx_strand_id
1 'polypeptide(L)' 'MSDYEYELRRDGVVIATGRIQLEEPPSQGDELTLGSTRARVEDVLPLRGVPRLILEQD' A
#
# COMPACT_ATOMS: atom_id res chain seq x y z
N MET A 1 -13.75 6.98 4.84
CA MET A 1 -12.95 5.76 4.65
C MET A 1 -12.83 5.51 3.16
N SER A 2 -11.63 5.26 2.67
CA SER A 2 -11.37 5.09 1.25
C SER A 2 -10.72 3.74 0.96
N ASP A 3 -11.05 3.20 -0.20
CA ASP A 3 -10.48 1.95 -0.67
C ASP A 3 -9.20 2.23 -1.47
N TYR A 4 -8.20 1.38 -1.28
CA TYR A 4 -6.96 1.42 -2.04
C TYR A 4 -6.62 0.02 -2.49
N GLU A 5 -6.08 -0.08 -3.71
CA GLU A 5 -5.40 -1.31 -4.12
C GLU A 5 -3.94 -1.20 -3.68
N TYR A 6 -3.29 -2.32 -3.41
CA TYR A 6 -1.88 -2.28 -3.03
C TYR A 6 -1.08 -3.35 -3.74
N GLU A 7 0.19 -3.05 -3.96
CA GLU A 7 1.22 -4.01 -4.32
C GLU A 7 2.24 -4.02 -3.18
N LEU A 8 2.40 -5.18 -2.55
CA LEU A 8 3.42 -5.35 -1.54
C LEU A 8 4.66 -5.90 -2.21
N ARG A 9 5.77 -5.21 -2.06
CA ARG A 9 7.04 -5.57 -2.68
C ARG A 9 8.08 -5.89 -1.62
N ARG A 10 8.99 -6.75 -2.01
CA ARG A 10 10.18 -7.05 -1.23
C ARG A 10 11.36 -7.14 -2.18
N ASP A 11 12.38 -6.30 -1.94
CA ASP A 11 13.56 -6.21 -2.81
C ASP A 11 13.19 -5.99 -4.29
N GLY A 12 12.18 -5.16 -4.52
CA GLY A 12 11.73 -4.81 -5.86
C GLY A 12 10.81 -5.85 -6.52
N VAL A 13 10.49 -6.93 -5.83
CA VAL A 13 9.62 -8.00 -6.36
C VAL A 13 8.25 -7.91 -5.70
N VAL A 14 7.19 -7.94 -6.50
CA VAL A 14 5.82 -7.97 -5.99
C VAL A 14 5.55 -9.34 -5.37
N ILE A 15 5.27 -9.37 -4.07
CA ILE A 15 5.01 -10.61 -3.34
C ILE A 15 3.55 -10.78 -2.97
N ALA A 16 2.76 -9.71 -3.00
CA ALA A 16 1.34 -9.79 -2.72
C ALA A 16 0.62 -8.59 -3.32
N THR A 17 -0.66 -8.75 -3.60
CA THR A 17 -1.55 -7.66 -4.02
C THR A 17 -2.89 -7.83 -3.32
N GLY A 18 -3.64 -6.74 -3.21
CA GLY A 18 -4.96 -6.80 -2.60
C GLY A 18 -5.58 -5.42 -2.49
N ARG A 19 -6.60 -5.33 -1.64
CA ARG A 19 -7.29 -4.08 -1.34
C ARG A 19 -7.29 -3.83 0.16
N ILE A 20 -7.27 -2.55 0.52
CA ILE A 20 -7.29 -2.13 1.91
C ILE A 20 -8.15 -0.87 2.02
N GLN A 21 -8.85 -0.74 3.14
CA GLN A 21 -9.58 0.48 3.47
C GLN A 21 -8.80 1.27 4.51
N LEU A 22 -8.63 2.57 4.27
CA LEU A 22 -7.92 3.45 5.18
C LEU A 22 -8.82 4.64 5.53
N GLU A 23 -8.79 5.03 6.79
CA GLU A 23 -9.56 6.19 7.26
C GLU A 23 -8.96 7.49 6.76
N GLU A 24 -7.65 7.55 6.66
CA GLU A 24 -6.93 8.72 6.21
C GLU A 24 -6.10 8.40 4.98
N PRO A 25 -5.94 9.37 4.06
CA PRO A 25 -5.08 9.16 2.91
C PRO A 25 -3.64 8.88 3.34
N PRO A 26 -3.02 7.82 2.84
CA PRO A 26 -1.63 7.54 3.18
C PRO A 26 -0.67 8.47 2.46
N SER A 27 0.50 8.68 3.06
CA SER A 27 1.55 9.49 2.48
C SER A 27 2.82 8.64 2.31
N GLN A 28 3.66 9.05 1.40
CA GLN A 28 4.96 8.39 1.21
C GLN A 28 5.73 8.39 2.53
N GLY A 29 6.25 7.24 2.91
CA GLY A 29 6.98 7.04 4.15
C GLY A 29 6.15 6.54 5.32
N ASP A 30 4.81 6.53 5.19
CA ASP A 30 3.94 6.00 6.24
C ASP A 30 4.11 4.49 6.39
N GLU A 31 3.94 4.01 7.62
CA GLU A 31 3.94 2.58 7.88
C GLU A 31 2.51 2.06 7.94
N LEU A 32 2.28 0.90 7.33
CA LEU A 32 1.00 0.21 7.37
C LEU A 32 1.22 -1.21 7.84
N THR A 33 0.22 -1.75 8.54
CA THR A 33 0.22 -3.16 8.94
C THR A 33 -0.83 -3.90 8.13
N LEU A 34 -0.40 -4.92 7.40
CA LEU A 34 -1.27 -5.79 6.61
C LEU A 34 -1.32 -7.15 7.31
N GLY A 35 -2.35 -7.35 8.14
CA GLY A 35 -2.38 -8.54 8.99
C GLY A 35 -1.20 -8.53 9.96
N SER A 36 -0.29 -9.48 9.82
CA SER A 36 0.91 -9.56 10.65
C SER A 36 2.15 -8.99 9.95
N THR A 37 1.99 -8.42 8.74
CA THR A 37 3.10 -7.91 7.95
C THR A 37 3.17 -6.41 8.06
N ARG A 38 4.36 -5.89 8.33
CA ARG A 38 4.63 -4.46 8.37
C ARG A 38 5.20 -4.00 7.04
N ALA A 39 4.68 -2.90 6.52
CA ALA A 39 5.15 -2.35 5.25
C ALA A 39 5.20 -0.84 5.30
N ARG A 40 6.02 -0.26 4.44
CA ARG A 40 6.14 1.19 4.30
C ARG A 40 5.60 1.62 2.95
N VAL A 41 4.88 2.74 2.93
CA VAL A 41 4.37 3.32 1.70
C VAL A 41 5.52 3.94 0.92
N GLU A 42 5.85 3.36 -0.25
CA GLU A 42 6.87 3.90 -1.14
C GLU A 42 6.28 4.93 -2.09
N ASP A 43 5.06 4.73 -2.55
CA ASP A 43 4.42 5.63 -3.50
C ASP A 43 2.91 5.46 -3.44
N VAL A 44 2.21 6.49 -3.88
CA VAL A 44 0.75 6.48 -4.02
C VAL A 44 0.44 6.88 -5.46
N LEU A 45 -0.14 5.96 -6.22
CA LEU A 45 -0.46 6.18 -7.62
C LEU A 45 -1.92 6.57 -7.76
N PRO A 46 -2.23 7.81 -8.21
CA PRO A 46 -3.62 8.26 -8.38
C PRO A 46 -4.19 7.73 -9.69
N LEU A 47 -4.53 6.44 -9.71
CA LEU A 47 -5.12 5.83 -10.88
C LEU A 47 -6.60 6.20 -10.99
N ARG A 48 -7.18 5.99 -12.17
CA ARG A 48 -8.61 6.16 -12.35
C ARG A 48 -9.34 5.14 -11.47
N GLY A 49 -10.31 5.62 -10.70
CA GLY A 49 -11.04 4.79 -9.76
C GLY A 49 -10.29 4.64 -8.45
N VAL A 50 -9.90 3.42 -8.10
CA VAL A 50 -9.23 3.14 -6.84
C VAL A 50 -7.74 3.41 -6.96
N PRO A 51 -7.17 4.34 -6.14
CA PRO A 51 -5.74 4.59 -6.18
C PRO A 51 -4.95 3.36 -5.71
N ARG A 52 -3.70 3.27 -6.16
CA ARG A 52 -2.84 2.14 -5.85
C ARG A 52 -1.69 2.56 -4.94
N LEU A 53 -1.45 1.78 -3.92
CA LEU A 53 -0.32 1.96 -3.02
C LEU A 53 0.80 1.01 -3.41
N ILE A 54 2.01 1.53 -3.47
CA ILE A 54 3.21 0.72 -3.62
C ILE A 54 3.83 0.60 -2.24
N LEU A 55 3.86 -0.61 -1.71
CA LEU A 55 4.33 -0.87 -0.36
C LEU A 55 5.60 -1.71 -0.40
N GLU A 56 6.52 -1.41 0.50
CA GLU A 56 7.75 -2.19 0.66
C GLU A 56 7.72 -2.87 2.02
N GLN A 57 7.91 -4.19 2.03
CA GLN A 57 7.96 -4.96 3.26
C GLN A 57 9.28 -4.71 4.00
N ASP A 58 9.18 -4.47 5.28
CA ASP A 58 10.35 -4.32 6.14
C ASP A 58 11.09 -5.63 6.36
#